data_a0e97d81dd4e01306af64f16e506664c
#
_entry.id   a0e97d81dd4e01306af64f16e506664c
#
_cell.length_a   1.000
_cell.length_b   1.000
_cell.length_c   1.000
_cell.angle_alpha   90.00
_cell.angle_beta   90.00
_cell.angle_gamma   90.00
#
_symmetry.space_group_name_H-M   'P 1'
#
loop_
_entity.id
_entity.type
_entity.pdbx_description
1 polymer ?
#
loop_
_entity_poly.entity_id
_entity_poly.type
_entity_poly.pdbx_seq_one_letter_code
_entity_poly.pdbx_strand_id
1 'polypeptide(L)'
;MTSPHVHIGEILARNARLYPDSVALVERTPAEKKRSEITWKQFDDQVNRFANVLIHKGIKKEDKVVHLMMNSIDWLIAYFGIIRTGAWAVPLNFRFTGTEIEYCSSVAEPKCFVFSQEFIDRVDGIRNDLPTVKDFIAVGREIPKYAESFEKLLEK
;
A
#
# COMPACT_ATOMS: atom_id res chain seq x y z
N MET A 1 31.54 -10.53 14.46
CA MET A 1 31.07 -9.23 13.91
C MET A 1 29.72 -9.47 13.24
N THR A 2 28.63 -9.15 13.91
CA THR A 2 27.29 -9.23 13.30
C THR A 2 27.19 -8.11 12.27
N SER A 3 27.01 -8.47 10.99
CA SER A 3 26.71 -7.52 9.94
C SER A 3 25.47 -6.71 10.38
N PRO A 4 25.48 -5.36 10.31
CA PRO A 4 24.31 -4.58 10.66
C PRO A 4 23.21 -4.96 9.67
N HIS A 5 22.14 -5.58 10.17
CA HIS A 5 20.96 -5.87 9.37
C HIS A 5 20.30 -4.53 9.03
N VAL A 6 20.54 -4.03 7.82
CA VAL A 6 19.88 -2.80 7.34
C VAL A 6 18.50 -3.16 6.84
N HIS A 7 17.48 -2.67 7.51
CA HIS A 7 16.09 -2.80 7.08
C HIS A 7 15.83 -2.01 5.80
N ILE A 8 15.10 -2.57 4.85
CA ILE A 8 14.76 -1.87 3.60
C ILE A 8 14.04 -0.52 3.86
N GLY A 9 13.23 -0.43 4.91
CA GLY A 9 12.60 0.82 5.34
C GLY A 9 13.60 1.88 5.84
N GLU A 10 14.73 1.45 6.42
CA GLU A 10 15.80 2.36 6.86
C GLU A 10 16.58 2.93 5.68
N ILE A 11 16.70 2.16 4.58
CA ILE A 11 17.35 2.65 3.35
C ILE A 11 16.55 3.84 2.79
N LEU A 12 15.22 3.75 2.77
CA LEU A 12 14.35 4.83 2.31
C LEU A 12 14.54 6.08 3.19
N ALA A 13 14.43 5.94 4.50
CA ALA A 13 14.61 7.04 5.45
C ALA A 13 16.01 7.67 5.35
N ARG A 14 17.05 6.85 5.13
CA ARG A 14 18.42 7.35 4.89
C ARG A 14 18.50 8.15 3.61
N ASN A 15 17.93 7.68 2.51
CA ASN A 15 17.95 8.40 1.25
C ASN A 15 17.17 9.72 1.34
N ALA A 16 16.04 9.74 2.06
CA ALA A 16 15.30 10.97 2.31
C ALA A 16 16.10 12.02 3.10
N ARG A 17 16.98 11.59 4.00
CA ARG A 17 17.90 12.51 4.72
C ARG A 17 19.08 12.98 3.87
N LEU A 18 19.63 12.08 3.05
CA LEU A 18 20.85 12.40 2.25
C LEU A 18 20.52 13.14 0.96
N TYR A 19 19.36 12.88 0.35
CA TYR A 19 18.98 13.36 -0.97
C TYR A 19 17.52 13.86 -0.99
N PRO A 20 17.11 14.75 -0.04
CA PRO A 20 15.69 15.08 0.16
C PRO A 20 14.98 15.57 -1.09
N ASP A 21 15.65 16.41 -1.86
CA ASP A 21 15.08 17.10 -3.03
C ASP A 21 15.33 16.35 -4.35
N SER A 22 16.07 15.25 -4.33
CA SER A 22 16.28 14.43 -5.51
C SER A 22 15.05 13.60 -5.82
N VAL A 23 14.72 13.43 -7.11
CA VAL A 23 13.61 12.59 -7.57
C VAL A 23 13.87 11.14 -7.16
N ALA A 24 12.94 10.58 -6.42
CA ALA A 24 12.97 9.18 -5.98
C ALA A 24 12.19 8.28 -6.94
N LEU A 25 11.00 8.69 -7.35
CA LEU A 25 10.10 7.89 -8.18
C LEU A 25 9.55 8.73 -9.33
N VAL A 26 9.43 8.09 -10.48
CA VAL A 26 8.77 8.65 -11.66
C VAL A 26 7.72 7.66 -12.14
N GLU A 27 6.47 8.10 -12.18
CA GLU A 27 5.35 7.35 -12.76
C GLU A 27 4.98 7.95 -14.11
N ARG A 28 4.79 7.09 -15.10
CA ARG A 28 4.36 7.49 -16.43
C ARG A 28 3.07 6.76 -16.79
N THR A 29 2.07 7.51 -17.21
CA THR A 29 0.83 7.00 -17.79
C THR A 29 0.78 7.41 -19.26
N PRO A 30 1.38 6.63 -20.18
CA PRO A 30 1.52 7.03 -21.59
C PRO A 30 0.19 7.31 -22.28
N ALA A 31 -0.86 6.56 -21.94
CA ALA A 31 -2.20 6.75 -22.48
C ALA A 31 -2.78 8.15 -22.18
N GLU A 32 -2.45 8.70 -21.01
CA GLU A 32 -2.89 10.02 -20.56
C GLU A 32 -1.84 11.12 -20.84
N LYS A 33 -0.69 10.75 -21.42
CA LYS A 33 0.48 11.63 -21.57
C LYS A 33 0.93 12.27 -20.24
N LYS A 34 0.64 11.60 -19.13
CA LYS A 34 0.94 12.09 -17.79
C LYS A 34 2.29 11.55 -17.30
N ARG A 35 3.02 12.41 -16.62
CA ARG A 35 4.23 12.10 -15.87
C ARG A 35 4.11 12.72 -14.48
N SER A 36 4.23 11.90 -13.47
CA SER A 36 4.26 12.31 -12.06
C SER A 36 5.59 11.91 -11.45
N GLU A 37 6.10 12.70 -10.53
CA GLU A 37 7.33 12.39 -9.81
C GLU A 37 7.25 12.89 -8.37
N ILE A 38 7.94 12.20 -7.49
CA ILE A 38 8.10 12.61 -6.09
C ILE A 38 9.55 12.51 -5.68
N THR A 39 9.96 13.37 -4.76
CA THR A 39 11.31 13.37 -4.18
C THR A 39 11.43 12.30 -3.09
N TRP A 40 12.68 12.00 -2.67
CA TRP A 40 12.93 11.09 -1.56
C TRP A 40 12.25 11.54 -0.27
N LYS A 41 12.26 12.85 0.00
CA LYS A 41 11.58 13.40 1.18
C LYS A 41 10.07 13.20 1.10
N GLN A 42 9.45 13.53 -0.03
CA GLN A 42 8.01 13.34 -0.23
C GLN A 42 7.60 11.87 -0.12
N PHE A 43 8.41 10.99 -0.68
CA PHE A 43 8.15 9.55 -0.59
C PHE A 43 8.20 9.06 0.86
N ASP A 44 9.23 9.43 1.62
CA ASP A 44 9.37 9.04 3.03
C ASP A 44 8.23 9.62 3.89
N ASP A 45 7.86 10.89 3.68
CA ASP A 45 6.76 11.54 4.38
C ASP A 45 5.42 10.81 4.15
N GLN A 46 5.11 10.44 2.91
CA GLN A 46 3.87 9.72 2.58
C GLN A 46 3.86 8.30 3.14
N VAL A 47 4.99 7.60 3.06
CA VAL A 47 5.17 6.28 3.67
C VAL A 47 4.96 6.33 5.19
N ASN A 48 5.49 7.35 5.87
CA ASN A 48 5.28 7.56 7.30
C ASN A 48 3.80 7.79 7.64
N ARG A 49 3.12 8.65 6.86
CA ARG A 49 1.68 8.92 7.06
C ARG A 49 0.88 7.63 6.91
N PHE A 50 1.11 6.86 5.86
CA PHE A 50 0.40 5.60 5.67
C PHE A 50 0.69 4.57 6.76
N ALA A 51 1.94 4.44 7.21
CA ALA A 51 2.30 3.60 8.34
C ALA A 51 1.54 4.01 9.61
N ASN A 52 1.45 5.31 9.90
CA ASN A 52 0.68 5.83 11.04
C ASN A 52 -0.81 5.50 10.91
N VAL A 53 -1.40 5.64 9.72
CA VAL A 53 -2.79 5.23 9.47
C VAL A 53 -3.00 3.75 9.85
N LEU A 54 -2.13 2.87 9.38
CA LEU A 54 -2.23 1.44 9.68
C LEU A 54 -2.06 1.15 11.18
N ILE A 55 -1.14 1.82 11.86
CA ILE A 55 -0.96 1.71 13.32
C ILE A 55 -2.23 2.16 14.07
N HIS A 56 -2.83 3.29 13.68
CA HIS A 56 -4.10 3.76 14.27
C HIS A 56 -5.26 2.81 14.04
N LYS A 57 -5.27 2.07 12.92
CA LYS A 57 -6.22 1.01 12.63
C LYS A 57 -5.91 -0.30 13.39
N GLY A 58 -4.88 -0.31 14.22
CA GLY A 58 -4.52 -1.45 15.06
C GLY A 58 -3.70 -2.53 14.34
N ILE A 59 -3.11 -2.23 13.18
CA ILE A 59 -2.16 -3.13 12.51
C ILE A 59 -0.88 -3.17 13.34
N LYS A 60 -0.41 -4.39 13.60
CA LYS A 60 0.76 -4.69 14.43
C LYS A 60 1.79 -5.47 13.63
N LYS A 61 2.96 -5.60 14.22
CA LYS A 61 4.01 -6.49 13.71
C LYS A 61 3.44 -7.90 13.43
N GLU A 62 3.82 -8.45 12.27
CA GLU A 62 3.39 -9.77 11.76
C GLU A 62 1.92 -9.87 11.30
N ASP A 63 1.12 -8.83 11.48
CA ASP A 63 -0.17 -8.77 10.80
C ASP A 63 0.03 -8.72 9.28
N LYS A 64 -0.94 -9.18 8.52
CA LYS A 64 -0.86 -9.16 7.05
C LYS A 64 -1.78 -8.07 6.52
N VAL A 65 -1.27 -7.36 5.54
CA VAL A 65 -2.02 -6.37 4.77
C VAL A 65 -1.90 -6.75 3.30
N VAL A 66 -3.01 -7.09 2.69
CA VAL A 66 -3.07 -7.33 1.25
C VAL A 66 -3.09 -6.00 0.51
N HIS A 67 -2.36 -5.91 -0.60
CA HIS A 67 -2.53 -4.83 -1.53
C HIS A 67 -2.64 -5.32 -2.98
N LEU A 68 -3.71 -4.90 -3.65
CA LEU A 68 -4.09 -5.24 -5.02
C LEU A 68 -4.16 -3.95 -5.84
N MET A 69 -3.07 -3.61 -6.48
CA MET A 69 -2.91 -2.33 -7.18
C MET A 69 -2.07 -2.49 -8.43
N MET A 70 -2.29 -1.62 -9.41
CA MET A 70 -1.36 -1.46 -10.53
C MET A 70 -0.07 -0.80 -10.04
N ASN A 71 1.02 -1.02 -10.77
CA ASN A 71 2.29 -0.37 -10.47
C ASN A 71 2.15 1.15 -10.54
N SER A 72 2.38 1.81 -9.42
CA SER A 72 2.22 3.27 -9.26
C SER A 72 3.10 3.78 -8.11
N ILE A 73 3.18 5.08 -7.96
CA ILE A 73 3.78 5.70 -6.77
C ILE A 73 3.04 5.25 -5.51
N ASP A 74 1.70 5.24 -5.55
CA ASP A 74 0.86 4.84 -4.42
C ASP A 74 1.06 3.37 -4.04
N TRP A 75 1.32 2.48 -5.03
CA TRP A 75 1.69 1.09 -4.77
C TRP A 75 2.93 1.00 -3.87
N LEU A 76 3.96 1.79 -4.18
CA LEU A 76 5.20 1.81 -3.39
C LEU A 76 4.98 2.46 -2.02
N ILE A 77 4.17 3.52 -1.92
CA ILE A 77 3.82 4.14 -0.64
C ILE A 77 3.10 3.13 0.25
N ALA A 78 2.13 2.40 -0.29
CA ALA A 78 1.41 1.37 0.43
C ALA A 78 2.36 0.25 0.91
N TYR A 79 3.19 -0.28 0.00
CA TYR A 79 4.14 -1.35 0.32
C TYR A 79 5.10 -0.95 1.43
N PHE A 80 5.79 0.19 1.29
CA PHE A 80 6.74 0.66 2.30
C PHE A 80 6.06 1.07 3.61
N GLY A 81 4.84 1.63 3.55
CA GLY A 81 4.06 1.94 4.73
C GLY A 81 3.70 0.70 5.53
N ILE A 82 3.26 -0.37 4.86
CA ILE A 82 2.96 -1.65 5.50
C ILE A 82 4.19 -2.22 6.21
N ILE A 83 5.30 -2.38 5.50
CA ILE A 83 6.51 -2.98 6.09
C ILE A 83 7.11 -2.12 7.21
N ARG A 84 6.90 -0.80 7.19
CA ARG A 84 7.36 0.11 8.25
C ARG A 84 6.64 -0.11 9.59
N THR A 85 5.43 -0.64 9.58
CA THR A 85 4.72 -1.05 10.80
C THR A 85 5.24 -2.36 11.40
N GLY A 86 6.07 -3.10 10.66
CA GLY A 86 6.45 -4.48 10.96
C GLY A 86 5.44 -5.53 10.49
N ALA A 87 4.38 -5.11 9.83
CA ALA A 87 3.42 -5.98 9.18
C ALA A 87 3.98 -6.59 7.88
N TRP A 88 3.38 -7.65 7.41
CA TRP A 88 3.72 -8.30 6.16
C TRP A 88 2.90 -7.72 5.03
N ALA A 89 3.56 -7.16 4.04
CA ALA A 89 2.92 -6.79 2.80
C ALA A 89 2.66 -8.04 1.95
N VAL A 90 1.41 -8.22 1.53
CA VAL A 90 0.97 -9.32 0.68
C VAL A 90 0.51 -8.75 -0.66
N PRO A 91 1.45 -8.49 -1.61
CA PRO A 91 1.11 -7.98 -2.92
C PRO A 91 0.43 -9.08 -3.75
N LEU A 92 -0.75 -8.80 -4.27
CA LEU A 92 -1.44 -9.69 -5.18
C LEU A 92 -1.21 -9.29 -6.64
N ASN A 93 -1.20 -10.29 -7.51
CA ASN A 93 -1.09 -10.05 -8.93
C ASN A 93 -2.37 -9.35 -9.44
N PHE A 94 -2.21 -8.22 -10.09
CA PHE A 94 -3.32 -7.45 -10.68
C PHE A 94 -4.13 -8.22 -11.74
N ARG A 95 -3.61 -9.33 -12.26
CA ARG A 95 -4.31 -10.21 -13.20
C ARG A 95 -5.18 -11.26 -12.55
N PHE A 96 -5.10 -11.41 -11.22
CA PHE A 96 -5.90 -12.40 -10.51
C PHE A 96 -7.40 -12.14 -10.66
N THR A 97 -8.14 -13.20 -10.87
CA THR A 97 -9.60 -13.22 -10.80
C THR A 97 -10.08 -13.05 -9.37
N GLY A 98 -11.37 -12.78 -9.16
CA GLY A 98 -11.95 -12.69 -7.82
C GLY A 98 -11.68 -13.94 -6.99
N THR A 99 -11.85 -15.13 -7.55
CA THR A 99 -11.60 -16.41 -6.87
C THR A 99 -10.13 -16.60 -6.46
N GLU A 100 -9.18 -16.18 -7.30
CA GLU A 100 -7.75 -16.24 -6.98
C GLU A 100 -7.39 -15.24 -5.87
N ILE A 101 -7.98 -14.04 -5.88
CA ILE A 101 -7.80 -13.01 -4.84
C ILE A 101 -8.35 -13.53 -3.52
N GLU A 102 -9.56 -14.09 -3.52
CA GLU A 102 -10.21 -14.71 -2.36
C GLU A 102 -9.34 -15.83 -1.78
N TYR A 103 -8.89 -16.76 -2.61
CA TYR A 103 -8.02 -17.87 -2.18
C TYR A 103 -6.73 -17.36 -1.54
N CYS A 104 -6.00 -16.47 -2.20
CA CYS A 104 -4.76 -15.91 -1.64
C CYS A 104 -5.01 -15.14 -0.33
N SER A 105 -6.13 -14.41 -0.24
CA SER A 105 -6.51 -13.68 0.96
C SER A 105 -6.93 -14.62 2.09
N SER A 106 -7.63 -15.72 1.79
CA SER A 106 -8.01 -16.71 2.80
C SER A 106 -6.79 -17.39 3.42
N VAL A 107 -5.75 -17.65 2.62
CA VAL A 107 -4.47 -18.21 3.11
C VAL A 107 -3.67 -17.20 3.93
N ALA A 108 -3.68 -15.93 3.49
CA ALA A 108 -2.93 -14.87 4.17
C ALA A 108 -3.60 -14.40 5.48
N GLU A 109 -4.93 -14.49 5.58
CA GLU A 109 -5.73 -13.97 6.70
C GLU A 109 -5.42 -12.50 7.02
N PRO A 110 -5.54 -11.58 6.03
CA PRO A 110 -5.15 -10.20 6.23
C PRO A 110 -6.15 -9.46 7.13
N LYS A 111 -5.65 -8.46 7.86
CA LYS A 111 -6.48 -7.55 8.66
C LYS A 111 -6.92 -6.31 7.91
N CYS A 112 -6.18 -5.93 6.89
CA CYS A 112 -6.48 -4.78 6.06
C CYS A 112 -6.26 -5.13 4.57
N PHE A 113 -7.10 -4.55 3.71
CA PHE A 113 -7.05 -4.76 2.27
C PHE A 113 -6.98 -3.41 1.56
N VAL A 114 -5.86 -3.15 0.87
CA VAL A 114 -5.63 -1.94 0.08
C VAL A 114 -5.78 -2.28 -1.39
N PHE A 115 -6.56 -1.52 -2.15
CA PHE A 115 -6.77 -1.79 -3.58
C PHE A 115 -6.99 -0.51 -4.37
N SER A 116 -6.60 -0.52 -5.63
CA SER A 116 -6.90 0.59 -6.52
C SER A 116 -8.26 0.43 -7.20
N GLN A 117 -8.85 1.54 -7.63
CA GLN A 117 -10.24 1.63 -8.13
C GLN A 117 -10.54 0.65 -9.27
N GLU A 118 -9.55 0.25 -10.06
CA GLU A 118 -9.72 -0.72 -11.16
C GLU A 118 -10.14 -2.11 -10.67
N PHE A 119 -10.02 -2.37 -9.38
CA PHE A 119 -10.34 -3.66 -8.77
C PHE A 119 -11.60 -3.65 -7.91
N ILE A 120 -12.36 -2.54 -7.89
CA ILE A 120 -13.58 -2.40 -7.08
C ILE A 120 -14.52 -3.58 -7.29
N ASP A 121 -14.85 -3.91 -8.53
CA ASP A 121 -15.80 -5.00 -8.84
C ASP A 121 -15.31 -6.37 -8.33
N ARG A 122 -14.00 -6.64 -8.45
CA ARG A 122 -13.42 -7.89 -7.96
C ARG A 122 -13.44 -7.97 -6.43
N VAL A 123 -13.12 -6.87 -5.75
CA VAL A 123 -13.11 -6.79 -4.29
C VAL A 123 -14.54 -6.83 -3.75
N ASP A 124 -15.49 -6.14 -4.39
CA ASP A 124 -16.89 -6.14 -3.98
C ASP A 124 -17.50 -7.55 -4.05
N GLY A 125 -17.14 -8.32 -5.06
CA GLY A 125 -17.60 -9.70 -5.23
C GLY A 125 -17.12 -10.69 -4.16
N ILE A 126 -16.01 -10.39 -3.47
CA ILE A 126 -15.38 -11.33 -2.52
C ILE A 126 -15.28 -10.80 -1.09
N ARG A 127 -15.49 -9.51 -0.84
CA ARG A 127 -15.23 -8.87 0.47
C ARG A 127 -15.98 -9.50 1.65
N ASN A 128 -17.16 -10.07 1.38
CA ASN A 128 -17.95 -10.74 2.40
C ASN A 128 -17.37 -12.11 2.79
N ASP A 129 -16.50 -12.67 1.94
CA ASP A 129 -15.83 -13.96 2.15
C ASP A 129 -14.44 -13.80 2.78
N LEU A 130 -14.09 -12.56 3.19
CA LEU A 130 -12.84 -12.21 3.84
C LEU A 130 -13.06 -11.80 5.32
N PRO A 131 -13.41 -12.73 6.21
CA PRO A 131 -13.86 -12.42 7.58
C PRO A 131 -12.77 -11.79 8.47
N THR A 132 -11.51 -11.94 8.11
CA THR A 132 -10.38 -11.35 8.87
C THR A 132 -10.13 -9.88 8.54
N VAL A 133 -10.60 -9.43 7.37
CA VAL A 133 -10.42 -8.05 6.91
C VAL A 133 -11.38 -7.12 7.65
N LYS A 134 -10.81 -6.19 8.41
CA LYS A 134 -11.56 -5.18 9.16
C LYS A 134 -11.63 -3.85 8.43
N ASP A 135 -10.60 -3.54 7.65
CA ASP A 135 -10.44 -2.26 6.97
C ASP A 135 -10.17 -2.48 5.49
N PHE A 136 -10.98 -1.80 4.67
CA PHE A 136 -10.76 -1.68 3.24
C PHE A 136 -10.33 -0.24 2.92
N ILE A 137 -9.24 -0.08 2.16
CA ILE A 137 -8.70 1.22 1.75
C ILE A 137 -8.61 1.23 0.23
N ALA A 138 -9.30 2.15 -0.40
CA ALA A 138 -9.31 2.29 -1.85
C ALA A 138 -8.46 3.47 -2.31
N VAL A 139 -7.67 3.25 -3.35
CA VAL A 139 -6.81 4.23 -4.02
C VAL A 139 -7.47 4.66 -5.32
N GLY A 140 -7.60 5.96 -5.54
CA GLY A 140 -8.19 6.53 -6.74
C GLY A 140 -9.36 7.47 -6.47
N ARG A 141 -10.07 7.85 -7.51
CA ARG A 141 -11.18 8.81 -7.43
C ARG A 141 -12.49 8.16 -6.99
N GLU A 142 -12.70 6.91 -7.38
CA GLU A 142 -13.89 6.14 -7.04
C GLU A 142 -13.64 5.36 -5.76
N ILE A 143 -14.35 5.73 -4.69
CA ILE A 143 -14.21 5.10 -3.38
C ILE A 143 -15.55 4.45 -3.03
N PRO A 144 -15.62 3.11 -2.94
CA PRO A 144 -16.84 2.43 -2.54
C PRO A 144 -17.18 2.73 -1.07
N LYS A 145 -18.47 2.66 -0.73
CA LYS A 145 -18.96 3.03 0.62
C LYS A 145 -18.34 2.22 1.77
N TYR A 146 -17.87 1.03 1.49
CA TYR A 146 -17.24 0.14 2.48
C TYR A 146 -15.74 0.40 2.68
N ALA A 147 -15.14 1.26 1.86
CA ALA A 147 -13.72 1.57 1.92
C ALA A 147 -13.46 3.03 2.28
N GLU A 148 -12.29 3.29 2.85
CA GLU A 148 -11.78 4.64 3.07
C GLU A 148 -10.84 5.06 1.94
N SER A 149 -10.81 6.36 1.63
CA SER A 149 -9.90 6.90 0.62
C SER A 149 -8.47 6.95 1.12
N PHE A 150 -7.56 6.31 0.39
CA PHE A 150 -6.13 6.34 0.65
C PHE A 150 -5.60 7.78 0.69
N GLU A 151 -5.96 8.60 -0.29
CA GLU A 151 -5.50 9.98 -0.41
C GLU A 151 -5.94 10.82 0.80
N LYS A 152 -7.22 10.70 1.20
CA LYS A 152 -7.74 11.43 2.37
C LYS A 152 -7.10 10.97 3.68
N LEU A 153 -6.72 9.71 3.77
CA LEU A 153 -6.01 9.18 4.94
C LEU A 153 -4.59 9.73 5.02
N LEU A 154 -3.93 9.99 3.89
CA LEU A 154 -2.60 10.58 3.84
C LEU A 154 -2.57 12.09 4.13
N GLU A 155 -3.71 12.78 4.04
CA GLU A 155 -3.83 14.22 4.36
C GLU A 155 -3.85 14.51 5.87
N LYS A 156 -4.14 13.50 6.68
CA LYS A 156 -4.23 13.58 8.15
C LYS A 156 -2.86 13.38 8.79
#